data_a411945d5d47d7b27d00d629dea205e4
#
_entry.id   a411945d5d47d7b27d00d629dea205e4
#
_cell.length_a   1.000
_cell.length_b   1.000
_cell.length_c   1.000
_cell.angle_alpha   90.00
_cell.angle_beta   90.00
_cell.angle_gamma   90.00
#
_symmetry.space_group_name_H-M   'P 1'
#
loop_
_entity.id
_entity.type
_entity.pdbx_description
1 polymer ?
#
loop_
_entity_poly.entity_id
_entity_poly.type
_entity_poly.pdbx_seq_one_letter_code
_entity_poly.pdbx_strand_id
1 'polypeptide(L)'
;DQKFSLSQKDSLAGGNLDVYNSIYFQELKYKFQQSSVNDYFGQSFVQQEINDKIFLNTLNIFGKVSYKSDGLGAIDLGLRYIDDRYRLENFAIDDYLDNSKIINYKTTFLNASYKKRIKKFDLILNAENFLFGDNKSSKLDSELKIDLKKDNFLVFKYRISSTAPNYNHILYRSNYEKYNWDN
;
A
#
# COMPACT_ATOMS: atom_id res chain seq x y z
N ASP A 1 -2.02 -11.10 12.64
CA ASP A 1 -3.32 -10.38 12.76
C ASP A 1 -3.90 -10.67 14.13
N GLN A 2 -4.12 -9.61 14.93
CA GLN A 2 -4.83 -9.74 16.20
C GLN A 2 -6.16 -9.00 16.08
N LYS A 3 -7.24 -9.70 16.39
CA LYS A 3 -8.59 -9.15 16.44
C LYS A 3 -9.05 -9.08 17.89
N PHE A 4 -9.30 -7.88 18.39
CA PHE A 4 -9.98 -7.67 19.66
C PHE A 4 -11.40 -7.15 19.36
N SER A 5 -12.43 -7.91 19.75
CA SER A 5 -13.80 -7.45 19.68
C SER A 5 -14.24 -7.06 21.07
N LEU A 6 -14.48 -5.77 21.31
CA LEU A 6 -15.22 -5.27 22.46
C LEU A 6 -16.68 -5.13 22.02
N SER A 7 -17.48 -6.12 22.34
CA SER A 7 -18.93 -6.05 22.15
C SER A 7 -19.56 -5.36 23.35
N GLN A 8 -19.73 -4.04 23.28
CA GLN A 8 -20.59 -3.31 24.21
C GLN A 8 -21.92 -3.08 23.51
N LYS A 9 -22.98 -3.77 23.94
CA LYS A 9 -24.34 -3.44 23.55
C LYS A 9 -24.71 -2.13 24.25
N ASP A 10 -24.56 -1.03 23.52
CA ASP A 10 -25.07 0.25 24.00
C ASP A 10 -26.56 0.32 23.69
N SER A 11 -27.37 0.48 24.75
CA SER A 11 -28.83 0.42 24.68
C SER A 11 -29.48 1.58 23.92
N LEU A 12 -28.72 2.60 23.50
CA LEU A 12 -29.24 3.78 22.83
C LEU A 12 -29.32 3.66 21.29
N ALA A 13 -28.66 2.70 20.66
CA ALA A 13 -28.66 2.58 19.19
C ALA A 13 -28.64 1.15 18.65
N GLY A 14 -28.66 0.11 19.50
CA GLY A 14 -28.69 -1.29 19.05
C GLY A 14 -27.51 -1.70 18.17
N GLY A 15 -26.34 -1.01 18.28
CA GLY A 15 -25.18 -1.24 17.44
C GLY A 15 -24.06 -1.99 18.17
N ASN A 16 -23.17 -2.61 17.39
CA ASN A 16 -21.95 -3.26 17.86
C ASN A 16 -20.74 -2.43 17.49
N LEU A 17 -19.80 -2.27 18.43
CA LEU A 17 -18.52 -1.63 18.24
C LEU A 17 -17.41 -2.68 18.27
N ASP A 18 -16.62 -2.76 17.20
CA ASP A 18 -15.48 -3.66 17.07
C ASP A 18 -14.20 -2.84 16.87
N VAL A 19 -13.10 -3.27 17.49
CA VAL A 19 -11.77 -2.69 17.30
C VAL A 19 -10.87 -3.74 16.65
N TYR A 20 -10.15 -3.34 15.59
CA TYR A 20 -9.20 -4.19 14.88
C TYR A 20 -7.84 -3.55 14.84
N ASN A 21 -6.81 -4.37 14.99
CA ASN A 21 -5.44 -4.00 14.68
C ASN A 21 -4.76 -5.09 13.86
N SER A 22 -3.79 -4.69 13.04
CA SER A 22 -2.89 -5.61 12.36
C SER A 22 -1.52 -4.99 12.21
N ILE A 23 -0.49 -5.83 12.31
CA ILE A 23 0.89 -5.48 12.02
C ILE A 23 1.36 -6.47 10.96
N TYR A 24 1.89 -5.94 9.88
CA TYR A 24 2.40 -6.71 8.77
C TYR A 24 3.82 -6.25 8.45
N PHE A 25 4.72 -7.21 8.33
CA PHE A 25 6.09 -6.96 7.88
C PHE A 25 6.33 -7.74 6.60
N GLN A 26 6.94 -7.08 5.62
CA GLN A 26 7.31 -7.68 4.34
C GLN A 26 8.74 -7.29 3.99
N GLU A 27 9.50 -8.26 3.50
CA GLU A 27 10.78 -8.05 2.85
C GLU A 27 10.67 -8.51 1.40
N LEU A 28 11.01 -7.62 0.47
CA LEU A 28 11.15 -7.92 -0.94
C LEU A 28 12.61 -7.71 -1.33
N LYS A 29 13.16 -8.71 -2.06
CA LYS A 29 14.51 -8.67 -2.60
C LYS A 29 14.47 -8.79 -4.11
N TYR A 30 15.00 -7.79 -4.76
CA TYR A 30 15.26 -7.84 -6.20
C TYR A 30 16.74 -8.08 -6.40
N LYS A 31 17.10 -9.04 -7.26
CA LYS A 31 18.48 -9.37 -7.61
C LYS A 31 18.60 -9.43 -9.12
N PHE A 32 19.51 -8.65 -9.65
CA PHE A 32 19.97 -8.82 -11.03
C PHE A 32 21.40 -9.35 -10.98
N GLN A 33 21.61 -10.53 -11.56
CA GLN A 33 22.91 -11.19 -11.56
C GLN A 33 23.30 -11.61 -12.98
N GLN A 34 24.53 -11.30 -13.34
CA GLN A 34 25.11 -11.65 -14.62
C GLN A 34 26.57 -12.00 -14.42
N SER A 35 27.03 -13.14 -14.94
CA SER A 35 28.39 -13.66 -14.75
C SER A 35 29.45 -12.86 -15.51
N SER A 36 29.05 -12.09 -16.51
CA SER A 36 29.90 -11.18 -17.27
C SER A 36 29.09 -10.01 -17.79
N VAL A 37 29.75 -8.87 -17.97
CA VAL A 37 29.15 -7.70 -18.63
C VAL A 37 28.70 -8.08 -20.03
N ASN A 38 27.53 -7.61 -20.45
CA ASN A 38 26.96 -7.86 -21.76
C ASN A 38 26.75 -6.53 -22.49
N ASP A 39 27.36 -6.38 -23.65
CA ASP A 39 27.30 -5.16 -24.46
C ASP A 39 25.87 -4.78 -24.91
N TYR A 40 24.93 -5.73 -24.87
CA TYR A 40 23.50 -5.46 -25.12
C TYR A 40 22.93 -4.42 -24.16
N PHE A 41 23.37 -4.41 -22.90
CA PHE A 41 22.96 -3.43 -21.90
C PHE A 41 23.79 -2.14 -21.92
N GLY A 42 24.80 -2.05 -22.75
CA GLY A 42 25.70 -0.90 -22.88
C GLY A 42 26.88 -0.93 -21.92
N GLN A 43 27.46 0.24 -21.65
CA GLN A 43 28.63 0.36 -20.78
C GLN A 43 28.28 0.06 -19.33
N SER A 44 29.23 -0.54 -18.60
CA SER A 44 29.11 -0.90 -17.20
C SER A 44 30.23 -0.28 -16.38
N PHE A 45 29.92 0.10 -15.14
CA PHE A 45 30.92 0.58 -14.15
C PHE A 45 31.82 -0.55 -13.65
N VAL A 46 31.41 -1.81 -13.80
CA VAL A 46 32.20 -2.99 -13.45
C VAL A 46 32.57 -3.77 -14.70
N GLN A 47 33.71 -4.48 -14.67
CA GLN A 47 34.22 -5.22 -15.83
C GLN A 47 33.97 -6.73 -15.76
N GLN A 48 33.48 -7.21 -14.62
CA GLN A 48 33.32 -8.65 -14.37
C GLN A 48 31.87 -9.03 -14.10
N GLU A 49 31.59 -9.59 -12.93
CA GLU A 49 30.27 -10.03 -12.52
C GLU A 49 29.41 -8.84 -12.08
N ILE A 50 28.16 -8.81 -12.51
CA ILE A 50 27.14 -7.88 -12.03
C ILE A 50 26.25 -8.62 -11.02
N ASN A 51 26.04 -8.00 -9.85
CA ASN A 51 25.26 -8.57 -8.77
C ASN A 51 24.50 -7.48 -8.01
N ASP A 52 23.64 -6.78 -8.73
CA ASP A 52 22.83 -5.69 -8.20
C ASP A 52 21.76 -6.24 -7.25
N LYS A 53 21.63 -5.67 -6.07
CA LYS A 53 20.65 -6.09 -5.07
C LYS A 53 19.89 -4.89 -4.55
N ILE A 54 18.59 -5.04 -4.52
CA ILE A 54 17.65 -4.04 -3.99
C ILE A 54 16.77 -4.75 -2.95
N PHE A 55 16.69 -4.17 -1.76
CA PHE A 55 15.84 -4.65 -0.68
C PHE A 55 14.79 -3.59 -0.38
N LEU A 56 13.54 -4.01 -0.26
CA LEU A 56 12.44 -3.21 0.23
C LEU A 56 11.86 -3.89 1.47
N ASN A 57 12.01 -3.25 2.62
CA ASN A 57 11.42 -3.68 3.87
C ASN A 57 10.24 -2.76 4.19
N THR A 58 9.06 -3.34 4.30
CA THR A 58 7.82 -2.61 4.61
C THR A 58 7.29 -3.05 5.97
N LEU A 59 7.14 -2.12 6.90
CA LEU A 59 6.34 -2.28 8.10
C LEU A 59 5.00 -1.56 7.89
N ASN A 60 3.90 -2.28 8.02
CA ASN A 60 2.55 -1.75 7.91
C ASN A 60 1.79 -2.02 9.23
N ILE A 61 1.35 -0.95 9.87
CA ILE A 61 0.55 -1.00 11.10
C ILE A 61 -0.81 -0.39 10.77
N PHE A 62 -1.86 -1.15 11.02
CA PHE A 62 -3.23 -0.71 10.78
C PHE A 62 -4.09 -0.90 12.02
N GLY A 63 -4.82 0.14 12.39
CA GLY A 63 -5.83 0.09 13.43
C GLY A 63 -7.13 0.69 12.94
N LYS A 64 -8.27 0.06 13.25
CA LYS A 64 -9.59 0.59 12.92
C LYS A 64 -10.63 0.31 13.98
N VAL A 65 -11.61 1.20 14.05
CA VAL A 65 -12.85 1.05 14.80
C VAL A 65 -13.99 0.85 13.82
N SER A 66 -14.82 -0.16 14.06
CA SER A 66 -15.97 -0.51 13.23
C SER A 66 -17.25 -0.42 14.07
N TYR A 67 -18.20 0.38 13.63
CA TYR A 67 -19.54 0.46 14.22
C TYR A 67 -20.56 -0.11 13.25
N LYS A 68 -21.44 -0.98 13.74
CA LYS A 68 -22.50 -1.61 12.93
C LYS A 68 -23.84 -1.51 13.63
N SER A 69 -24.85 -1.01 12.92
CA SER A 69 -26.24 -1.03 13.37
C SER A 69 -27.20 -1.23 12.20
N ASP A 70 -28.38 -1.76 12.47
CA ASP A 70 -29.41 -1.96 11.43
C ASP A 70 -29.87 -0.63 10.81
N GLY A 71 -29.95 0.43 11.61
CA GLY A 71 -30.38 1.74 11.15
C GLY A 71 -29.35 2.47 10.29
N LEU A 72 -28.09 2.50 10.73
CA LEU A 72 -27.02 3.27 10.08
C LEU A 72 -26.20 2.45 9.09
N GLY A 73 -26.19 1.12 9.20
CA GLY A 73 -25.29 0.24 8.45
C GLY A 73 -23.96 0.02 9.17
N ALA A 74 -22.89 -0.23 8.43
CA ALA A 74 -21.55 -0.40 8.97
C ALA A 74 -20.66 0.78 8.57
N ILE A 75 -20.00 1.37 9.56
CA ILE A 75 -19.04 2.48 9.41
C ILE A 75 -17.72 2.02 10.01
N ASP A 76 -16.65 2.09 9.25
CA ASP A 76 -15.29 1.85 9.72
C ASP A 76 -14.48 3.14 9.62
N LEU A 77 -13.68 3.43 10.65
CA LEU A 77 -12.67 4.48 10.65
C LEU A 77 -11.36 3.89 11.14
N GLY A 78 -10.27 4.16 10.43
CA GLY A 78 -8.98 3.58 10.74
C GLY A 78 -7.80 4.46 10.37
N LEU A 79 -6.65 4.14 10.97
CA LEU A 79 -5.37 4.73 10.65
C LEU A 79 -4.43 3.62 10.18
N ARG A 80 -3.68 3.91 9.13
CA ARG A 80 -2.64 3.03 8.60
C ARG A 80 -1.32 3.77 8.57
N TYR A 81 -0.31 3.21 9.21
CA TYR A 81 1.07 3.68 9.17
C TYR A 81 1.91 2.71 8.34
N ILE A 82 2.71 3.25 7.43
CA ILE A 82 3.65 2.50 6.60
C ILE A 82 5.05 3.09 6.83
N ASP A 83 6.02 2.21 7.09
CA ASP A 83 7.46 2.53 7.11
C ASP A 83 8.13 1.63 6.05
N ASP A 84 8.50 2.24 4.92
CA ASP A 84 9.19 1.58 3.81
C ASP A 84 10.66 1.95 3.83
N ARG A 85 11.53 0.93 3.88
CA ARG A 85 12.98 1.08 3.83
C ARG A 85 13.53 0.44 2.57
N TYR A 86 14.02 1.28 1.70
CA TYR A 86 14.61 0.88 0.45
C TYR A 86 16.13 0.93 0.57
N ARG A 87 16.80 -0.22 0.39
CA ARG A 87 18.26 -0.37 0.50
C ARG A 87 18.83 -0.91 -0.79
N LEU A 88 19.85 -0.23 -1.29
CA LEU A 88 20.62 -0.59 -2.46
C LEU A 88 21.96 -1.22 -2.00
N GLU A 89 22.36 -2.33 -2.60
CA GLU A 89 23.63 -3.00 -2.31
C GLU A 89 24.36 -3.39 -3.60
N ASN A 90 25.69 -3.32 -3.55
CA ASN A 90 26.62 -3.76 -4.60
C ASN A 90 26.58 -2.94 -5.90
N PHE A 91 26.43 -1.62 -5.78
CA PHE A 91 26.51 -0.71 -6.92
C PHE A 91 27.85 -0.01 -6.95
N ALA A 92 28.62 -0.18 -8.05
CA ALA A 92 29.97 0.42 -8.21
C ALA A 92 29.93 1.95 -8.31
N ILE A 93 28.78 2.52 -8.70
CA ILE A 93 28.59 3.97 -8.78
C ILE A 93 28.67 4.65 -7.40
N ASP A 94 28.50 3.87 -6.33
CA ASP A 94 28.51 4.34 -4.96
C ASP A 94 29.91 4.45 -4.31
N ASP A 95 30.99 4.17 -5.04
CA ASP A 95 32.35 4.43 -4.54
C ASP A 95 32.60 5.92 -4.24
N TYR A 96 31.73 6.82 -4.74
CA TYR A 96 31.71 8.24 -4.42
C TYR A 96 30.67 8.64 -3.39
N LEU A 97 29.67 7.78 -3.11
CA LEU A 97 28.56 8.04 -2.22
C LEU A 97 28.28 6.76 -1.40
N ASP A 98 28.78 6.74 -0.17
CA ASP A 98 28.49 5.75 0.87
C ASP A 98 27.74 4.47 0.41
N ASN A 99 28.41 3.32 0.41
CA ASN A 99 28.06 2.01 -0.20
C ASN A 99 26.71 1.38 0.17
N SER A 100 25.83 2.09 0.88
CA SER A 100 24.48 1.64 1.20
C SER A 100 23.53 2.82 1.33
N LYS A 101 23.00 3.30 0.21
CA LYS A 101 21.94 4.32 0.27
C LYS A 101 20.66 3.67 0.83
N ILE A 102 20.29 4.05 2.04
CA ILE A 102 19.01 3.69 2.63
C ILE A 102 18.07 4.88 2.46
N ILE A 103 16.95 4.65 1.80
CA ILE A 103 15.87 5.63 1.67
C ILE A 103 14.72 5.14 2.53
N ASN A 104 14.27 5.98 3.45
CA ASN A 104 13.15 5.68 4.32
C ASN A 104 11.98 6.57 3.96
N TYR A 105 10.81 5.96 3.73
CA TYR A 105 9.55 6.66 3.52
C TYR A 105 8.56 6.26 4.61
N LYS A 106 8.03 7.24 5.31
CA LYS A 106 7.05 7.04 6.37
C LYS A 106 5.77 7.77 6.02
N THR A 107 4.65 7.06 6.06
CA THR A 107 3.38 7.65 5.67
C THR A 107 2.25 7.16 6.55
N THR A 108 1.37 8.07 6.91
CA THR A 108 0.14 7.77 7.64
C THR A 108 -1.07 8.13 6.80
N PHE A 109 -2.02 7.20 6.74
CA PHE A 109 -3.28 7.33 6.01
C PHE A 109 -4.47 7.27 6.96
N LEU A 110 -5.49 8.06 6.66
CA LEU A 110 -6.83 7.89 7.21
C LEU A 110 -7.61 6.99 6.27
N ASN A 111 -8.24 5.97 6.85
CA ASN A 111 -9.12 5.06 6.14
C ASN A 111 -10.55 5.22 6.67
N ALA A 112 -11.52 5.27 5.77
CA ALA A 112 -12.92 5.27 6.10
C ALA A 112 -13.68 4.31 5.19
N SER A 113 -14.61 3.54 5.74
CA SER A 113 -15.53 2.76 4.92
C SER A 113 -16.96 2.89 5.43
N TYR A 114 -17.89 2.80 4.49
CA TYR A 114 -19.31 2.77 4.76
C TYR A 114 -19.98 1.68 3.95
N LYS A 115 -20.81 0.85 4.62
CA LYS A 115 -21.59 -0.19 3.96
C LYS A 115 -23.01 -0.15 4.47
N LYS A 116 -23.95 -0.09 3.56
CA LYS A 116 -25.38 -0.15 3.92
C LYS A 116 -26.18 -0.85 2.85
N ARG A 117 -27.08 -1.74 3.31
CA ARG A 117 -28.12 -2.32 2.49
C ARG A 117 -29.44 -1.59 2.74
N ILE A 118 -30.08 -1.08 1.69
CA ILE A 118 -31.39 -0.42 1.71
C ILE A 118 -32.28 -1.15 0.72
N LYS A 119 -33.16 -2.02 1.22
CA LYS A 119 -34.01 -2.88 0.38
C LYS A 119 -33.17 -3.69 -0.62
N LYS A 120 -33.25 -3.35 -1.91
CA LYS A 120 -32.52 -4.01 -3.02
C LYS A 120 -31.20 -3.33 -3.39
N PHE A 121 -30.80 -2.31 -2.67
CA PHE A 121 -29.58 -1.55 -2.94
C PHE A 121 -28.52 -1.88 -1.89
N ASP A 122 -27.34 -2.36 -2.31
CA ASP A 122 -26.16 -2.48 -1.47
C ASP A 122 -25.17 -1.40 -1.88
N LEU A 123 -24.86 -0.48 -0.94
CA LEU A 123 -23.89 0.59 -1.12
C LEU A 123 -22.64 0.28 -0.33
N ILE A 124 -21.48 0.39 -0.99
CA ILE A 124 -20.15 0.30 -0.38
C ILE A 124 -19.36 1.53 -0.80
N LEU A 125 -18.80 2.24 0.18
CA LEU A 125 -17.87 3.36 -0.02
C LEU A 125 -16.61 3.05 0.75
N ASN A 126 -15.44 3.20 0.14
CA ASN A 126 -14.14 3.08 0.81
C ASN A 126 -13.29 4.27 0.39
N ALA A 127 -12.72 4.94 1.38
CA ALA A 127 -11.81 6.06 1.17
C ALA A 127 -10.51 5.81 1.94
N GLU A 128 -9.41 6.14 1.32
CA GLU A 128 -8.10 6.24 1.95
C GLU A 128 -7.49 7.57 1.54
N ASN A 129 -7.04 8.33 2.51
CA ASN A 129 -6.44 9.63 2.25
C ASN A 129 -5.16 9.81 3.06
N PHE A 130 -4.16 10.38 2.41
CA PHE A 130 -2.92 10.82 3.03
C PHE A 130 -3.19 11.80 4.16
N LEU A 131 -2.59 11.59 5.33
CA LEU A 131 -2.60 12.53 6.45
C LEU A 131 -1.26 13.27 6.56
N PHE A 132 -0.17 12.53 6.70
CA PHE A 132 1.18 13.08 6.81
C PHE A 132 2.24 12.05 6.42
N GLY A 133 3.44 12.53 6.04
CA GLY A 133 4.58 11.72 5.63
C GLY A 133 5.03 12.00 4.20
N ASP A 134 5.66 11.00 3.58
CA ASP A 134 6.38 11.19 2.31
C ASP A 134 5.55 10.82 1.09
N ASN A 135 4.66 9.81 1.22
CA ASN A 135 3.91 9.25 0.10
C ASN A 135 2.49 9.84 0.03
N LYS A 136 2.32 10.92 -0.73
CA LYS A 136 1.02 11.58 -0.91
C LYS A 136 0.15 10.79 -1.87
N SER A 137 -0.76 10.00 -1.32
CA SER A 137 -1.72 9.25 -2.12
C SER A 137 -3.13 9.35 -1.54
N SER A 138 -4.13 9.22 -2.40
CA SER A 138 -5.54 9.17 -2.01
C SER A 138 -6.30 8.20 -2.90
N LYS A 139 -7.33 7.58 -2.35
CA LYS A 139 -8.16 6.62 -3.07
C LYS A 139 -9.59 6.69 -2.59
N LEU A 140 -10.53 6.67 -3.52
CA LEU A 140 -11.95 6.53 -3.28
C LEU A 140 -12.48 5.41 -4.18
N ASP A 141 -13.04 4.38 -3.57
CA ASP A 141 -13.76 3.31 -4.25
C ASP A 141 -15.23 3.35 -3.83
N SER A 142 -16.13 3.28 -4.79
CA SER A 142 -17.55 3.12 -4.53
C SER A 142 -18.13 1.97 -5.35
N GLU A 143 -19.06 1.23 -4.74
CA GLU A 143 -19.80 0.18 -5.39
C GLU A 143 -21.28 0.29 -5.01
N LEU A 144 -22.15 0.28 -6.02
CA LEU A 144 -23.59 0.18 -5.85
C LEU A 144 -24.06 -1.09 -6.55
N LYS A 145 -24.56 -2.05 -5.78
CA LYS A 145 -25.23 -3.25 -6.30
C LYS A 145 -26.72 -3.09 -6.18
N ILE A 146 -27.45 -3.39 -7.24
CA ILE A 146 -28.90 -3.33 -7.31
C ILE A 146 -29.42 -4.74 -7.59
N ASP A 147 -30.12 -5.35 -6.62
CA ASP A 147 -30.74 -6.65 -6.81
C ASP A 147 -32.01 -6.49 -7.66
N LEU A 148 -32.07 -7.21 -8.77
CA LEU A 148 -33.20 -7.29 -9.69
C LEU A 148 -34.04 -8.54 -9.36
N LYS A 149 -35.03 -8.81 -10.18
CA LYS A 149 -35.85 -10.04 -10.06
C LYS A 149 -35.06 -11.25 -10.61
N LYS A 150 -35.37 -12.46 -10.09
CA LYS A 150 -34.84 -13.75 -10.58
C LYS A 150 -33.29 -13.86 -10.50
N ASP A 151 -32.71 -13.54 -9.33
CA ASP A 151 -31.28 -13.64 -9.04
C ASP A 151 -30.35 -12.79 -9.95
N ASN A 152 -30.92 -11.88 -10.71
CA ASN A 152 -30.17 -10.92 -11.51
C ASN A 152 -29.81 -9.70 -10.66
N PHE A 153 -28.64 -9.10 -10.92
CA PHE A 153 -28.21 -7.87 -10.29
C PHE A 153 -27.42 -6.99 -11.26
N LEU A 154 -27.41 -5.69 -10.98
CA LEU A 154 -26.54 -4.71 -11.63
C LEU A 154 -25.49 -4.23 -10.62
N VAL A 155 -24.26 -4.02 -11.06
CA VAL A 155 -23.18 -3.48 -10.24
C VAL A 155 -22.58 -2.28 -10.94
N PHE A 156 -22.56 -1.15 -10.26
CA PHE A 156 -21.87 0.06 -10.67
C PHE A 156 -20.64 0.23 -9.77
N LYS A 157 -19.46 0.36 -10.37
CA LYS A 157 -18.22 0.60 -9.65
C LYS A 157 -17.59 1.91 -10.14
N TYR A 158 -17.15 2.70 -9.18
CA TYR A 158 -16.44 3.94 -9.46
C TYR A 158 -15.17 3.99 -8.61
N ARG A 159 -14.06 4.33 -9.23
CA ARG A 159 -12.77 4.47 -8.58
C ARG A 159 -12.07 5.74 -9.04
N ILE A 160 -11.63 6.54 -8.06
CA ILE A 160 -10.64 7.59 -8.24
C ILE A 160 -9.43 7.26 -7.38
N SER A 161 -8.23 7.38 -7.91
CA SER A 161 -7.01 7.24 -7.13
C SER A 161 -5.92 8.16 -7.66
N SER A 162 -5.19 8.75 -6.72
CA SER A 162 -3.91 9.40 -6.95
C SER A 162 -2.90 8.65 -6.09
N THR A 163 -1.94 7.98 -6.72
CA THR A 163 -0.94 7.17 -6.02
C THR A 163 0.46 7.65 -6.36
N ALA A 164 1.32 7.73 -5.36
CA ALA A 164 2.73 7.97 -5.60
C ALA A 164 3.32 6.84 -6.47
N PRO A 165 4.29 7.14 -7.32
CA PRO A 165 4.97 6.14 -8.12
C PRO A 165 5.63 5.08 -7.23
N ASN A 166 5.81 3.87 -7.77
CA ASN A 166 6.59 2.83 -7.11
C ASN A 166 8.05 3.32 -6.96
N TYR A 167 8.74 2.89 -5.90
CA TYR A 167 10.13 3.27 -5.62
C TYR A 167 11.07 3.02 -6.80
N ASN A 168 10.87 1.93 -7.54
CA ASN A 168 11.65 1.63 -8.75
C ASN A 168 11.45 2.66 -9.88
N HIS A 169 10.39 3.46 -9.85
CA HIS A 169 10.18 4.58 -10.78
C HIS A 169 10.77 5.89 -10.28
N ILE A 170 10.97 6.02 -8.96
CA ILE A 170 11.56 7.21 -8.34
C ILE A 170 13.09 7.08 -8.37
N LEU A 171 13.60 5.92 -7.94
CA LEU A 171 15.02 5.65 -7.87
C LEU A 171 15.30 4.25 -8.37
N TYR A 172 16.20 4.14 -9.32
CA TYR A 172 16.75 2.87 -9.75
C TYR A 172 18.27 3.02 -9.90
N ARG A 173 19.00 2.00 -9.48
CA ARG A 173 20.45 1.92 -9.65
C ARG A 173 20.83 0.57 -10.23
N SER A 174 21.79 0.61 -11.15
CA SER A 174 22.38 -0.57 -11.77
C SER A 174 23.87 -0.33 -11.97
N ASN A 175 24.63 -1.41 -12.06
CA ASN A 175 26.02 -1.35 -12.49
C ASN A 175 26.17 -1.05 -13.99
N TYR A 176 25.09 -1.01 -14.77
CA TYR A 176 25.08 -0.48 -16.13
C TYR A 176 24.77 1.02 -16.14
N GLU A 177 25.56 1.83 -16.86
CA GLU A 177 25.47 3.29 -16.84
C GLU A 177 24.10 3.85 -17.23
N LYS A 178 23.44 3.22 -18.23
CA LYS A 178 22.16 3.69 -18.77
C LYS A 178 20.96 3.41 -17.86
N TYR A 179 21.12 2.57 -16.84
CA TYR A 179 20.01 2.12 -15.98
C TYR A 179 20.11 2.75 -14.59
N ASN A 180 20.36 4.05 -14.55
CA ASN A 180 20.42 4.82 -13.31
C ASN A 180 19.58 6.07 -13.43
N TRP A 181 18.57 6.21 -12.56
CA TRP A 181 17.73 7.40 -12.51
C TRP A 181 17.34 7.76 -11.08
N ASP A 182 17.11 9.05 -10.86
CA ASP A 182 16.65 9.65 -9.60
C ASP A 182 15.68 10.77 -10.00
N ASN A 183 14.37 10.58 -9.74
CA ASN A 183 13.26 11.46 -10.13
C ASN A 183 12.70 12.24 -8.93
#